data_629740ea1b8c365ce4e7d9586f4031d0
#
_entry.id   629740ea1b8c365ce4e7d9586f4031d0
#
_cell.length_a   1.000
_cell.length_b   1.000
_cell.length_c   1.000
_cell.angle_alpha   90.00
_cell.angle_beta   90.00
_cell.angle_gamma   90.00
#
_symmetry.space_group_name_H-M   'P 1'
#
loop_
_entity.id
_entity.type
_entity.pdbx_description
1 polymer ?
#
loop_
_entity_poly.entity_id
_entity_poly.type
_entity_poly.pdbx_seq_one_letter_code
_entity_poly.pdbx_strand_id
1 'polypeptide(L)'
;AELVDEGCDLVFADSFGHESYMLQAAKEFTDVQFCHATGTMAHTEKVANFHNAFASIYEGRYLAGIAAGMKLNEMIEKGQITADGAKIGYVGAFDYAEVVSGMTSFYLGARSVCESATMSVTYTNSWFDIALEKEAALSLINDGCVLISQHADSEGAPKACEEKGVPNVAYNISTISMAPNTALISSKINW
;
A
#
# COMPACT_ATOMS: atom_id res chain seq x y z
N ALA A 1 6.86 -10.89 26.67
CA ALA A 1 7.23 -11.46 27.98
C ALA A 1 8.21 -12.63 27.81
N GLU A 2 7.84 -13.74 27.15
CA GLU A 2 8.68 -14.96 27.05
C GLU A 2 10.13 -14.68 26.61
N LEU A 3 10.35 -13.87 25.58
CA LEU A 3 11.72 -13.52 25.15
C LEU A 3 12.50 -12.74 26.21
N VAL A 4 11.82 -11.91 26.99
CA VAL A 4 12.44 -11.18 28.10
C VAL A 4 12.81 -12.15 29.23
N ASP A 5 11.93 -13.10 29.55
CA ASP A 5 12.17 -14.15 30.53
C ASP A 5 13.36 -15.06 30.17
N GLU A 6 13.61 -15.22 28.84
CA GLU A 6 14.78 -15.92 28.31
C GLU A 6 16.05 -15.06 28.27
N GLY A 7 15.99 -13.81 28.75
CA GLY A 7 17.14 -12.92 28.90
C GLY A 7 17.48 -12.09 27.68
N CYS A 8 16.50 -11.82 26.80
CA CYS A 8 16.72 -10.90 25.68
C CYS A 8 16.71 -9.45 26.14
N ASP A 9 17.77 -8.69 25.84
CA ASP A 9 17.87 -7.25 26.10
C ASP A 9 17.27 -6.40 24.95
N LEU A 10 17.04 -7.01 23.80
CA LEU A 10 16.42 -6.40 22.62
C LEU A 10 15.38 -7.36 22.04
N VAL A 11 14.16 -6.86 21.85
CA VAL A 11 13.07 -7.58 21.18
C VAL A 11 12.69 -6.81 19.91
N PHE A 12 12.70 -7.51 18.78
CA PHE A 12 12.30 -6.96 17.49
C PHE A 12 11.05 -7.67 16.97
N ALA A 13 10.07 -6.89 16.51
CA ALA A 13 8.89 -7.41 15.83
C ALA A 13 8.54 -6.54 14.62
N ASP A 14 7.75 -7.08 13.73
CA ASP A 14 7.25 -6.38 12.56
C ASP A 14 5.73 -6.57 12.41
N SER A 15 5.17 -5.91 11.41
CA SER A 15 3.77 -5.97 11.02
C SER A 15 2.79 -5.29 11.99
N PHE A 16 1.78 -4.70 11.38
CA PHE A 16 0.72 -3.89 12.00
C PHE A 16 0.13 -4.51 13.29
N GLY A 17 -0.20 -5.80 13.26
CA GLY A 17 -0.89 -6.47 14.37
C GLY A 17 -0.07 -6.60 15.66
N HIS A 18 1.25 -6.40 15.62
CA HIS A 18 2.13 -6.59 16.78
C HIS A 18 2.45 -5.31 17.53
N GLU A 19 2.23 -4.13 16.94
CA GLU A 19 2.72 -2.87 17.49
C GLU A 19 2.18 -2.56 18.89
N SER A 20 0.87 -2.69 19.10
CA SER A 20 0.25 -2.39 20.40
C SER A 20 0.74 -3.31 21.53
N TYR A 21 0.97 -4.57 21.21
CA TYR A 21 1.50 -5.55 22.17
C TYR A 21 2.96 -5.29 22.50
N MET A 22 3.76 -4.88 21.49
CA MET A 22 5.15 -4.47 21.70
C MET A 22 5.26 -3.22 22.57
N LEU A 23 4.39 -2.24 22.32
CA LEU A 23 4.31 -1.02 23.15
C LEU A 23 3.91 -1.35 24.59
N GLN A 24 2.96 -2.26 24.79
CA GLN A 24 2.57 -2.71 26.14
C GLN A 24 3.74 -3.38 26.85
N ALA A 25 4.46 -4.27 26.19
CA ALA A 25 5.65 -4.91 26.74
C ALA A 25 6.75 -3.90 27.07
N ALA A 26 6.97 -2.89 26.22
CA ALA A 26 7.95 -1.84 26.49
C ALA A 26 7.61 -1.02 27.74
N LYS A 27 6.32 -0.76 28.01
CA LYS A 27 5.87 -0.10 29.24
C LYS A 27 6.07 -0.95 30.51
N GLU A 28 6.03 -2.28 30.37
CA GLU A 28 6.20 -3.25 31.46
C GLU A 28 7.68 -3.53 31.74
N PHE A 29 8.49 -3.74 30.70
CA PHE A 29 9.90 -4.13 30.79
C PHE A 29 10.81 -2.96 30.41
N THR A 30 10.98 -2.01 31.32
CA THR A 30 11.66 -0.72 31.04
C THR A 30 13.16 -0.82 30.76
N ASP A 31 13.80 -1.90 31.16
CA ASP A 31 15.24 -2.15 30.97
C ASP A 31 15.53 -2.89 29.63
N VAL A 32 14.51 -3.34 28.93
CA VAL A 32 14.61 -4.05 27.64
C VAL A 32 14.24 -3.10 26.50
N GLN A 33 14.98 -3.16 25.41
CA GLN A 33 14.70 -2.36 24.21
C GLN A 33 13.71 -3.09 23.29
N PHE A 34 12.72 -2.37 22.80
CA PHE A 34 11.70 -2.88 21.87
C PHE A 34 11.73 -2.09 20.58
N CYS A 35 11.92 -2.79 19.45
CA CYS A 35 11.89 -2.23 18.11
C CYS A 35 10.78 -2.86 17.31
N HIS A 36 9.95 -2.03 16.67
CA HIS A 36 8.87 -2.50 15.81
C HIS A 36 8.98 -1.89 14.42
N ALA A 37 9.03 -2.73 13.39
CA ALA A 37 8.99 -2.28 12.00
C ALA A 37 7.53 -2.07 11.54
N THR A 38 7.32 -1.08 10.70
CA THR A 38 6.03 -0.66 10.12
C THR A 38 5.06 0.08 11.05
N GLY A 39 5.43 0.27 12.33
CA GLY A 39 4.61 0.99 13.29
C GLY A 39 4.90 2.49 13.35
N THR A 40 4.07 3.21 14.09
CA THR A 40 4.13 4.67 14.25
C THR A 40 4.00 5.14 15.70
N MET A 41 3.68 4.23 16.64
CA MET A 41 3.34 4.59 18.03
C MET A 41 4.53 5.12 18.84
N ALA A 42 5.78 4.86 18.43
CA ALA A 42 6.93 5.46 19.09
C ALA A 42 6.91 6.99 19.02
N HIS A 43 6.36 7.57 17.96
CA HIS A 43 6.23 9.02 17.80
C HIS A 43 5.16 9.65 18.69
N THR A 44 4.07 8.92 18.93
CA THR A 44 2.90 9.41 19.69
C THR A 44 3.01 9.11 21.19
N GLU A 45 3.43 7.88 21.53
CA GLU A 45 3.46 7.40 22.92
C GLU A 45 4.72 7.81 23.70
N LYS A 46 5.83 8.08 22.99
CA LYS A 46 7.11 8.58 23.55
C LYS A 46 7.65 7.74 24.71
N VAL A 47 7.50 6.41 24.62
CA VAL A 47 8.08 5.47 25.58
C VAL A 47 9.56 5.29 25.26
N ALA A 48 10.45 5.51 26.24
CA ALA A 48 11.89 5.67 26.03
C ALA A 48 12.58 4.45 25.41
N ASN A 49 12.10 3.24 25.70
CA ASN A 49 12.63 1.97 25.22
C ASN A 49 11.80 1.36 24.09
N PHE A 50 10.91 2.15 23.45
CA PHE A 50 10.11 1.71 22.29
C PHE A 50 10.47 2.51 21.05
N HIS A 51 10.83 1.82 19.98
CA HIS A 51 11.33 2.41 18.75
C HIS A 51 10.58 1.85 17.52
N ASN A 52 10.36 2.70 16.53
CA ASN A 52 9.85 2.26 15.23
C ASN A 52 10.91 2.38 14.13
N ALA A 53 10.95 1.40 13.25
CA ALA A 53 11.66 1.45 11.97
C ALA A 53 10.61 1.43 10.85
N PHE A 54 10.65 2.43 9.98
CA PHE A 54 9.74 2.52 8.83
C PHE A 54 10.48 3.10 7.63
N ALA A 55 10.31 2.48 6.48
CA ALA A 55 10.89 2.98 5.24
C ALA A 55 9.95 3.98 4.56
N SER A 56 10.51 4.93 3.80
CA SER A 56 9.77 5.97 3.08
C SER A 56 9.07 5.42 1.84
N ILE A 57 8.22 4.40 2.00
CA ILE A 57 7.51 3.77 0.87
C ILE A 57 6.66 4.78 0.09
N TYR A 58 6.18 5.84 0.74
CA TYR A 58 5.41 6.90 0.11
C TYR A 58 6.17 7.58 -1.03
N GLU A 59 7.51 7.66 -0.98
CA GLU A 59 8.33 8.20 -2.08
C GLU A 59 8.23 7.31 -3.33
N GLY A 60 8.39 5.99 -3.16
CA GLY A 60 8.20 5.03 -4.24
C GLY A 60 6.75 5.03 -4.76
N ARG A 61 5.77 5.25 -3.88
CA ARG A 61 4.35 5.38 -4.27
C ARG A 61 4.10 6.65 -5.08
N TYR A 62 4.77 7.77 -4.75
CA TYR A 62 4.70 8.99 -5.55
C TYR A 62 5.21 8.76 -6.99
N LEU A 63 6.37 8.13 -7.13
CA LEU A 63 6.94 7.79 -8.45
C LEU A 63 6.02 6.82 -9.23
N ALA A 64 5.46 5.82 -8.56
CA ALA A 64 4.47 4.92 -9.16
C ALA A 64 3.21 5.67 -9.60
N GLY A 65 2.79 6.68 -8.83
CA GLY A 65 1.71 7.60 -9.20
C GLY A 65 2.01 8.40 -10.47
N ILE A 66 3.22 8.92 -10.61
CA ILE A 66 3.64 9.60 -11.86
C ILE A 66 3.49 8.65 -13.05
N ALA A 67 3.96 7.41 -12.95
CA ALA A 67 3.80 6.42 -14.02
C ALA A 67 2.32 6.13 -14.34
N ALA A 68 1.47 6.05 -13.31
CA ALA A 68 0.02 5.90 -13.49
C ALA A 68 -0.59 7.10 -14.22
N GLY A 69 -0.24 8.33 -13.82
CA GLY A 69 -0.70 9.56 -14.49
C GLY A 69 -0.24 9.65 -15.95
N MET A 70 1.01 9.27 -16.24
CA MET A 70 1.51 9.16 -17.63
C MET A 70 0.69 8.15 -18.44
N LYS A 71 0.33 7.02 -17.83
CA LYS A 71 -0.52 6.01 -18.51
C LYS A 71 -1.92 6.54 -18.76
N LEU A 72 -2.53 7.28 -17.83
CA LEU A 72 -3.81 7.93 -18.04
C LEU A 72 -3.75 8.93 -19.20
N ASN A 73 -2.71 9.76 -19.27
CA ASN A 73 -2.52 10.69 -20.40
C ASN A 73 -2.37 9.96 -21.72
N GLU A 74 -1.59 8.88 -21.77
CA GLU A 74 -1.48 8.03 -22.97
C GLU A 74 -2.85 7.50 -23.42
N MET A 75 -3.69 7.06 -22.46
CA MET A 75 -5.04 6.56 -22.77
C MET A 75 -5.96 7.67 -23.28
N ILE A 76 -5.84 8.90 -22.75
CA ILE A 76 -6.58 10.08 -23.23
C ILE A 76 -6.13 10.43 -24.64
N GLU A 77 -4.82 10.53 -24.89
CA GLU A 77 -4.26 10.85 -26.21
C GLU A 77 -4.67 9.84 -27.30
N LYS A 78 -4.77 8.56 -26.94
CA LYS A 78 -5.25 7.50 -27.82
C LYS A 78 -6.77 7.44 -27.96
N GLY A 79 -7.52 8.30 -27.28
CA GLY A 79 -8.98 8.30 -27.31
C GLY A 79 -9.62 7.07 -26.65
N GLN A 80 -8.88 6.36 -25.79
CA GLN A 80 -9.40 5.20 -25.06
C GLN A 80 -10.30 5.62 -23.90
N ILE A 81 -9.99 6.78 -23.30
CA ILE A 81 -10.79 7.41 -22.25
C ILE A 81 -10.88 8.92 -22.52
N THR A 82 -11.84 9.60 -21.89
CA THR A 82 -11.88 11.06 -21.81
C THR A 82 -11.08 11.57 -20.60
N ALA A 83 -10.76 12.86 -20.57
CA ALA A 83 -10.11 13.46 -19.40
C ALA A 83 -10.96 13.25 -18.12
N ASP A 84 -12.27 13.44 -18.20
CA ASP A 84 -13.20 13.21 -17.08
C ASP A 84 -13.30 11.71 -16.69
N GLY A 85 -12.89 10.82 -17.57
CA GLY A 85 -12.83 9.37 -17.35
C GLY A 85 -11.51 8.89 -16.75
N ALA A 86 -10.55 9.78 -16.44
CA ALA A 86 -9.26 9.44 -15.84
C ALA A 86 -9.41 9.07 -14.35
N LYS A 87 -10.11 7.97 -14.07
CA LYS A 87 -10.46 7.51 -12.73
C LYS A 87 -9.62 6.33 -12.33
N ILE A 88 -8.88 6.48 -11.22
CA ILE A 88 -8.06 5.44 -10.61
C ILE A 88 -8.87 4.72 -9.54
N GLY A 89 -8.77 3.39 -9.48
CA GLY A 89 -9.21 2.60 -8.35
C GLY A 89 -8.03 2.25 -7.44
N TYR A 90 -8.22 2.30 -6.13
CA TYR A 90 -7.20 1.95 -5.14
C TYR A 90 -7.72 0.92 -4.14
N VAL A 91 -7.09 -0.25 -4.12
CA VAL A 91 -7.41 -1.32 -3.17
C VAL A 91 -6.47 -1.20 -1.98
N GLY A 92 -6.98 -0.72 -0.85
CA GLY A 92 -6.24 -0.59 0.40
C GLY A 92 -6.49 -1.75 1.35
N ALA A 93 -5.49 -2.13 2.14
CA ALA A 93 -5.67 -3.14 3.19
C ALA A 93 -6.50 -2.60 4.34
N PHE A 94 -6.07 -1.49 4.94
CA PHE A 94 -6.72 -0.85 6.08
C PHE A 94 -6.67 0.68 5.95
N ASP A 95 -7.59 1.36 6.62
CA ASP A 95 -7.50 2.81 6.87
C ASP A 95 -6.46 3.06 7.99
N TYR A 96 -5.21 2.93 7.62
CA TYR A 96 -4.05 2.99 8.51
C TYR A 96 -2.96 3.90 7.91
N ALA A 97 -2.16 4.54 8.77
CA ALA A 97 -1.22 5.60 8.37
C ALA A 97 -0.29 5.20 7.21
N GLU A 98 0.24 3.98 7.20
CA GLU A 98 1.07 3.45 6.11
C GLU A 98 0.30 3.45 4.78
N VAL A 99 -0.89 2.84 4.77
CA VAL A 99 -1.73 2.71 3.57
C VAL A 99 -2.17 4.07 3.08
N VAL A 100 -2.63 4.94 3.98
CA VAL A 100 -3.11 6.30 3.67
C VAL A 100 -1.98 7.17 3.14
N SER A 101 -0.78 7.13 3.73
CA SER A 101 0.38 7.91 3.24
C SER A 101 0.80 7.46 1.85
N GLY A 102 0.87 6.14 1.61
CA GLY A 102 1.20 5.58 0.30
C GLY A 102 0.15 5.90 -0.77
N MET A 103 -1.12 5.76 -0.43
CA MET A 103 -2.26 6.11 -1.29
C MET A 103 -2.27 7.60 -1.66
N THR A 104 -2.10 8.47 -0.66
CA THR A 104 -2.07 9.92 -0.87
C THR A 104 -0.91 10.33 -1.78
N SER A 105 0.30 9.80 -1.52
CA SER A 105 1.47 10.06 -2.34
C SER A 105 1.28 9.57 -3.78
N PHE A 106 0.73 8.38 -3.96
CA PHE A 106 0.41 7.84 -5.28
C PHE A 106 -0.55 8.76 -6.04
N TYR A 107 -1.62 9.21 -5.39
CA TYR A 107 -2.59 10.11 -6.01
C TYR A 107 -1.98 11.46 -6.36
N LEU A 108 -1.17 12.06 -5.47
CA LEU A 108 -0.46 13.30 -5.75
C LEU A 108 0.52 13.14 -6.92
N GLY A 109 1.23 12.02 -7.00
CA GLY A 109 2.09 11.68 -8.13
C GLY A 109 1.32 11.59 -9.45
N ALA A 110 0.17 10.91 -9.48
CA ALA A 110 -0.67 10.82 -10.66
C ALA A 110 -1.19 12.20 -11.11
N ARG A 111 -1.65 13.00 -10.17
CA ARG A 111 -2.14 14.36 -10.45
C ARG A 111 -1.07 15.33 -10.87
N SER A 112 0.19 15.11 -10.51
CA SER A 112 1.29 15.99 -10.91
C SER A 112 1.52 16.00 -12.43
N VAL A 113 1.06 14.95 -13.14
CA VAL A 113 1.20 14.82 -14.60
C VAL A 113 -0.15 14.66 -15.32
N CYS A 114 -1.21 14.21 -14.66
CA CYS A 114 -2.56 14.10 -15.18
C CYS A 114 -3.53 14.84 -14.24
N GLU A 115 -3.72 16.14 -14.47
CA GLU A 115 -4.53 17.01 -13.61
C GLU A 115 -5.99 16.58 -13.45
N SER A 116 -6.53 15.91 -14.47
CA SER A 116 -7.91 15.39 -14.44
C SER A 116 -8.06 14.09 -13.64
N ALA A 117 -6.97 13.46 -13.23
CA ALA A 117 -7.02 12.20 -12.49
C ALA A 117 -7.83 12.32 -11.20
N THR A 118 -8.77 11.40 -11.02
CA THR A 118 -9.55 11.20 -9.79
C THR A 118 -9.26 9.82 -9.21
N MET A 119 -9.59 9.58 -7.94
CA MET A 119 -9.33 8.29 -7.32
C MET A 119 -10.50 7.86 -6.43
N SER A 120 -10.92 6.59 -6.57
CA SER A 120 -11.83 5.91 -5.65
C SER A 120 -11.07 4.87 -4.85
N VAL A 121 -11.38 4.72 -3.58
CA VAL A 121 -10.67 3.83 -2.65
C VAL A 121 -11.64 2.81 -2.06
N THR A 122 -11.21 1.57 -1.94
CA THR A 122 -11.92 0.50 -1.23
C THR A 122 -10.94 -0.20 -0.30
N TYR A 123 -11.32 -0.40 0.96
CA TYR A 123 -10.53 -1.16 1.93
C TYR A 123 -11.07 -2.58 2.07
N THR A 124 -10.15 -3.56 2.06
CA THR A 124 -10.49 -4.98 2.25
C THR A 124 -10.55 -5.39 3.72
N ASN A 125 -9.99 -4.58 4.61
CA ASN A 125 -9.77 -4.90 6.02
C ASN A 125 -8.94 -6.19 6.21
N SER A 126 -8.05 -6.47 5.25
CA SER A 126 -7.09 -7.57 5.27
C SER A 126 -5.82 -7.15 4.56
N TRP A 127 -4.64 -7.57 5.07
CA TRP A 127 -3.37 -7.38 4.37
C TRP A 127 -3.22 -8.32 3.19
N PHE A 128 -3.75 -9.54 3.31
CA PHE A 128 -3.64 -10.56 2.28
C PHE A 128 -4.92 -11.38 2.19
N ASP A 129 -5.72 -11.12 1.18
CA ASP A 129 -6.89 -11.94 0.82
C ASP A 129 -7.14 -11.84 -0.69
N ILE A 130 -6.81 -12.91 -1.40
CA ILE A 130 -6.91 -12.96 -2.87
C ILE A 130 -8.34 -12.70 -3.36
N ALA A 131 -9.34 -13.23 -2.65
CA ALA A 131 -10.74 -13.11 -3.06
C ALA A 131 -11.26 -11.70 -2.82
N LEU A 132 -11.03 -11.14 -1.63
CA LEU A 132 -11.48 -9.79 -1.29
C LEU A 132 -10.77 -8.73 -2.13
N GLU A 133 -9.47 -8.85 -2.37
CA GLU A 133 -8.73 -7.90 -3.22
C GLU A 133 -9.18 -7.97 -4.68
N LYS A 134 -9.45 -9.18 -5.19
CA LYS A 134 -10.00 -9.37 -6.53
C LYS A 134 -11.40 -8.75 -6.65
N GLU A 135 -12.28 -9.01 -5.69
CA GLU A 135 -13.64 -8.45 -5.68
C GLU A 135 -13.62 -6.92 -5.60
N ALA A 136 -12.79 -6.35 -4.72
CA ALA A 136 -12.61 -4.90 -4.60
C ALA A 136 -12.14 -4.27 -5.93
N ALA A 137 -11.16 -4.88 -6.59
CA ALA A 137 -10.66 -4.40 -7.88
C ALA A 137 -11.74 -4.49 -8.97
N LEU A 138 -12.48 -5.60 -9.05
CA LEU A 138 -13.59 -5.76 -10.00
C LEU A 138 -14.70 -4.74 -9.75
N SER A 139 -15.04 -4.46 -8.49
CA SER A 139 -16.02 -3.43 -8.14
C SER A 139 -15.57 -2.04 -8.62
N LEU A 140 -14.33 -1.66 -8.33
CA LEU A 140 -13.76 -0.39 -8.78
C LEU A 140 -13.75 -0.27 -10.33
N ILE A 141 -13.41 -1.35 -11.04
CA ILE A 141 -13.45 -1.37 -12.51
C ILE A 141 -14.90 -1.21 -13.02
N ASN A 142 -15.86 -1.88 -12.41
CA ASN A 142 -17.28 -1.75 -12.76
C ASN A 142 -17.82 -0.34 -12.48
N ASP A 143 -17.26 0.36 -11.47
CA ASP A 143 -17.56 1.76 -11.15
C ASP A 143 -16.83 2.76 -12.05
N GLY A 144 -16.19 2.27 -13.13
CA GLY A 144 -15.56 3.09 -14.16
C GLY A 144 -14.11 3.46 -13.89
N CYS A 145 -13.42 2.81 -12.94
CA CYS A 145 -11.98 2.98 -12.79
C CYS A 145 -11.25 2.31 -13.95
N VAL A 146 -10.34 3.05 -14.58
CA VAL A 146 -9.61 2.65 -15.80
C VAL A 146 -8.16 2.25 -15.53
N LEU A 147 -7.71 2.38 -14.31
CA LEU A 147 -6.41 1.95 -13.80
C LEU A 147 -6.59 1.56 -12.34
N ILE A 148 -5.99 0.45 -11.90
CA ILE A 148 -6.07 -0.01 -10.52
C ILE A 148 -4.68 0.01 -9.89
N SER A 149 -4.60 0.53 -8.67
CA SER A 149 -3.45 0.37 -7.79
C SER A 149 -3.88 -0.28 -6.47
N GLN A 150 -2.90 -0.70 -5.68
CA GLN A 150 -3.15 -1.37 -4.41
C GLN A 150 -2.11 -1.03 -3.35
N HIS A 151 -2.52 -1.20 -2.09
CA HIS A 151 -1.68 -1.29 -0.91
C HIS A 151 -2.25 -2.41 -0.03
N ALA A 152 -2.29 -3.59 -0.62
CA ALA A 152 -2.63 -4.89 -0.06
C ALA A 152 -1.72 -5.90 -0.77
N ASP A 153 -1.47 -7.06 -0.19
CA ASP A 153 -0.28 -7.86 -0.50
C ASP A 153 -0.54 -9.05 -1.44
N SER A 154 -1.80 -9.32 -1.83
CA SER A 154 -2.11 -10.47 -2.68
C SER A 154 -2.09 -10.14 -4.18
N GLU A 155 -2.12 -11.19 -4.98
CA GLU A 155 -2.27 -11.10 -6.44
C GLU A 155 -3.72 -10.93 -6.91
N GLY A 156 -4.68 -10.76 -6.01
CA GLY A 156 -6.11 -10.67 -6.36
C GLY A 156 -6.42 -9.51 -7.29
N ALA A 157 -5.99 -8.29 -6.94
CA ALA A 157 -6.22 -7.11 -7.76
C ALA A 157 -5.48 -7.15 -9.11
N PRO A 158 -4.18 -7.54 -9.20
CA PRO A 158 -3.50 -7.74 -10.47
C PRO A 158 -4.20 -8.73 -11.40
N LYS A 159 -4.65 -9.87 -10.87
CA LYS A 159 -5.40 -10.87 -11.66
C LYS A 159 -6.73 -10.34 -12.19
N ALA A 160 -7.47 -9.56 -11.38
CA ALA A 160 -8.68 -8.90 -11.84
C ALA A 160 -8.39 -7.92 -13.00
N CYS A 161 -7.30 -7.16 -12.88
CA CYS A 161 -6.86 -6.24 -13.92
C CYS A 161 -6.50 -6.97 -15.22
N GLU A 162 -5.77 -8.07 -15.13
CA GLU A 162 -5.42 -8.90 -16.30
C GLU A 162 -6.66 -9.47 -16.99
N GLU A 163 -7.63 -9.98 -16.22
CA GLU A 163 -8.90 -10.50 -16.75
C GLU A 163 -9.73 -9.42 -17.48
N LYS A 164 -9.60 -8.16 -17.05
CA LYS A 164 -10.37 -7.03 -17.61
C LYS A 164 -9.59 -6.18 -18.60
N GLY A 165 -8.30 -6.43 -18.79
CA GLY A 165 -7.43 -5.62 -19.64
C GLY A 165 -7.20 -4.21 -19.09
N VAL A 166 -7.27 -4.02 -17.77
CA VAL A 166 -7.10 -2.74 -17.07
C VAL A 166 -5.68 -2.62 -16.55
N PRO A 167 -4.95 -1.51 -16.79
CA PRO A 167 -3.62 -1.29 -16.26
C PRO A 167 -3.56 -1.41 -14.73
N ASN A 168 -2.50 -2.05 -14.23
CA ASN A 168 -2.26 -2.26 -12.80
C ASN A 168 -0.94 -1.67 -12.32
N VAL A 169 -0.95 -0.99 -11.18
CA VAL A 169 0.24 -0.55 -10.43
C VAL A 169 0.28 -1.29 -9.12
N ALA A 170 1.18 -2.23 -9.02
CA ALA A 170 1.28 -3.12 -7.87
C ALA A 170 2.03 -2.49 -6.68
N TYR A 171 1.94 -3.14 -5.55
CA TYR A 171 2.63 -2.84 -4.31
C TYR A 171 3.47 -4.05 -3.88
N ASN A 172 4.67 -3.77 -3.37
CA ASN A 172 5.57 -4.69 -2.68
C ASN A 172 6.21 -5.79 -3.56
N ILE A 173 5.52 -6.34 -4.52
CA ILE A 173 6.01 -7.40 -5.42
C ILE A 173 5.83 -7.04 -6.89
N SER A 174 6.63 -7.66 -7.75
CA SER A 174 6.39 -7.60 -9.20
C SER A 174 5.24 -8.52 -9.58
N THR A 175 4.28 -7.99 -10.33
CA THR A 175 3.09 -8.73 -10.77
C THR A 175 3.13 -9.13 -12.26
N ILE A 176 4.28 -8.94 -12.93
CA ILE A 176 4.43 -9.24 -14.36
C ILE A 176 4.10 -10.71 -14.68
N SER A 177 4.46 -11.65 -13.81
CA SER A 177 4.14 -13.08 -14.03
C SER A 177 2.65 -13.41 -13.93
N MET A 178 1.88 -12.61 -13.19
CA MET A 178 0.46 -12.83 -12.91
C MET A 178 -0.44 -11.99 -13.82
N ALA A 179 0.08 -10.84 -14.29
CA ALA A 179 -0.63 -9.85 -15.09
C ALA A 179 0.29 -9.33 -16.22
N PRO A 180 0.74 -10.20 -17.14
CA PRO A 180 1.79 -9.85 -18.12
C PRO A 180 1.40 -8.75 -19.10
N ASN A 181 0.12 -8.54 -19.32
CA ASN A 181 -0.39 -7.54 -20.26
C ASN A 181 -0.81 -6.22 -19.60
N THR A 182 -1.00 -6.22 -18.28
CA THR A 182 -1.59 -5.08 -17.55
C THR A 182 -0.68 -4.51 -16.47
N ALA A 183 0.35 -5.25 -16.01
CA ALA A 183 1.30 -4.75 -15.01
C ALA A 183 2.14 -3.61 -15.61
N LEU A 184 2.05 -2.42 -14.99
CA LEU A 184 2.82 -1.23 -15.38
C LEU A 184 4.14 -1.14 -14.59
N ILE A 185 4.01 -1.05 -13.27
CA ILE A 185 5.11 -0.83 -12.35
C ILE A 185 4.73 -1.34 -10.96
N SER A 186 5.72 -1.60 -10.14
CA SER A 186 5.55 -1.89 -8.71
C SER A 186 6.56 -1.08 -7.90
N SER A 187 6.18 -0.65 -6.70
CA SER A 187 7.07 -0.07 -5.71
C SER A 187 7.17 -1.00 -4.50
N LYS A 188 8.38 -1.19 -3.98
CA LYS A 188 8.63 -2.00 -2.79
C LYS A 188 9.58 -1.31 -1.83
N ILE A 189 9.54 -1.69 -0.56
CA ILE A 189 10.52 -1.31 0.44
C ILE A 189 11.81 -2.11 0.21
N ASN A 190 12.95 -1.46 0.30
CA ASN A 190 14.26 -2.09 0.31
C ASN A 190 14.76 -2.16 1.76
N TRP A 191 14.34 -3.18 2.46
CA TRP A 191 14.72 -3.48 3.84
C TRP A 191 16.20 -3.80 3.99
#